data_f1788c6f6a85c563dd6f2495455138af
#
_entry.id   f1788c6f6a85c563dd6f2495455138af
#
_cell.length_a   1.000
_cell.length_b   1.000
_cell.length_c   1.000
_cell.angle_alpha   90.00
_cell.angle_beta   90.00
_cell.angle_gamma   90.00
#
_symmetry.space_group_name_H-M   'P 1'
#
loop_
_entity.id
_entity.type
_entity.pdbx_description
1 polymer ?
#
loop_
_entity_poly.entity_id
_entity_poly.type
_entity_poly.pdbx_seq_one_letter_code
_entity_poly.pdbx_strand_id
1 'polypeptide(L)'
;LDSGYQEVIDKLSVEEKVKLVSGASTWRTLAIPGAGIPEMKVSDGPNGVRGDGGVSAASFPVGVCMASTWNLDLINRLADAIAEEAKSKGVQVVLGPTINIQRTPIGGRNFECYSEDPYLSGMLASAFTDGVQAAGIGACVKHFVCNDSEFERQTISVELDERTLREIYLRPFEIAIKRSNPWTIMASYNRVDGVYVCSHDRLLNQVLKGEWAYDGLVISDWYAAKETVPNALGGLDLEMPGPAIAWGQHLQTAVDSGEVPEAVLDDKIARLLLCMDRTGLLDDVSVTQELALDKPSHQAIAYQAAVEGMVLCKNDGLLPLDLAKHKKIAVIGPNVKDFRIMGGGSSTLRPHYVATPLDSIASQYPDVEVETARGCFTHKYIPEAERHLLSPEQGANEKGLRYEFFSGGIDGEILNERVIPRGMVMLAAMAASPQDALRAQGYFKAEESGTHTFGILATGKSRIYVDDKLVADNWTNPVAGEAIFGMASTEARGEVEMQAGENYSVKIEFESNTEATLKAMRYGILGPDVEDGMTRALNLASEADAVILVVGTNDDWETEGNDREALALPGEQNALIEA
;
A
#
# COMPACT_ATOMS: atom_id res chain seq x y z
N LEU A 1 32.21 0.32 8.14
CA LEU A 1 32.56 0.98 6.89
C LEU A 1 33.75 1.88 7.12
N ASP A 2 34.82 1.72 6.32
CA ASP A 2 35.89 2.72 6.23
C ASP A 2 35.33 3.85 5.36
N SER A 3 34.72 4.84 6.01
CA SER A 3 33.85 5.79 5.32
C SER A 3 34.61 7.08 5.02
N GLY A 4 34.54 7.54 3.77
CA GLY A 4 34.97 8.89 3.38
C GLY A 4 34.21 10.02 4.10
N TYR A 5 33.26 9.67 4.99
CA TYR A 5 32.38 10.59 5.71
C TYR A 5 32.82 10.87 7.16
N GLN A 6 33.93 10.28 7.64
CA GLN A 6 34.35 10.39 9.03
C GLN A 6 34.50 11.85 9.50
N GLU A 7 35.05 12.73 8.67
CA GLU A 7 35.19 14.15 9.03
C GLU A 7 33.85 14.86 9.25
N VAL A 8 32.78 14.42 8.58
CA VAL A 8 31.43 14.96 8.76
C VAL A 8 30.83 14.37 10.04
N ILE A 9 30.98 13.07 10.26
CA ILE A 9 30.47 12.36 11.43
C ILE A 9 31.08 12.88 12.73
N ASP A 10 32.39 13.14 12.74
CA ASP A 10 33.11 13.64 13.92
C ASP A 10 32.68 15.06 14.35
N LYS A 11 32.04 15.82 13.46
CA LYS A 11 31.52 17.16 13.76
C LYS A 11 30.11 17.14 14.34
N LEU A 12 29.41 16.00 14.26
CA LEU A 12 28.05 15.86 14.75
C LEU A 12 28.04 15.65 16.26
N SER A 13 27.19 16.37 16.95
CA SER A 13 26.85 16.05 18.34
C SER A 13 26.07 14.74 18.41
N VAL A 14 26.08 14.09 19.58
CA VAL A 14 25.30 12.86 19.82
C VAL A 14 23.81 13.09 19.53
N GLU A 15 23.26 14.25 19.89
CA GLU A 15 21.89 14.63 19.59
C GLU A 15 21.60 14.65 18.07
N GLU A 16 22.51 15.21 17.28
CA GLU A 16 22.38 15.26 15.81
C GLU A 16 22.51 13.86 15.21
N LYS A 17 23.43 13.03 15.73
CA LYS A 17 23.57 11.62 15.34
C LYS A 17 22.29 10.83 15.57
N VAL A 18 21.68 10.97 16.73
CA VAL A 18 20.41 10.33 17.08
C VAL A 18 19.27 10.80 16.16
N LYS A 19 19.22 12.10 15.86
CA LYS A 19 18.22 12.68 14.94
C LYS A 19 18.34 12.11 13.52
N LEU A 20 19.55 11.91 13.03
CA LEU A 20 19.79 11.39 11.67
C LEU A 20 19.32 9.95 11.49
N VAL A 21 19.47 9.10 12.51
CA VAL A 21 19.04 7.70 12.46
C VAL A 21 17.56 7.50 12.83
N SER A 22 16.86 8.58 13.19
CA SER A 22 15.44 8.62 13.56
C SER A 22 14.65 9.38 12.50
N GLY A 23 13.61 8.79 11.93
CA GLY A 23 12.77 9.44 10.92
C GLY A 23 12.22 10.80 11.39
N ALA A 24 12.10 11.74 10.47
CA ALA A 24 11.55 13.07 10.74
C ALA A 24 10.05 13.19 10.46
N SER A 25 9.57 12.47 9.47
CA SER A 25 8.17 12.42 9.07
C SER A 25 7.83 11.05 8.48
N THR A 26 6.64 10.92 7.90
CA THR A 26 6.22 9.66 7.26
C THR A 26 7.21 9.20 6.18
N TRP A 27 7.81 10.14 5.42
CA TRP A 27 8.59 9.82 4.23
C TRP A 27 9.99 10.43 4.22
N ARG A 28 10.44 11.07 5.31
CA ARG A 28 11.67 11.86 5.28
C ARG A 28 12.55 11.62 6.49
N THR A 29 13.86 11.67 6.26
CA THR A 29 14.87 11.78 7.32
C THR A 29 15.00 13.25 7.73
N LEU A 30 15.72 13.52 8.82
CA LEU A 30 16.01 14.87 9.26
C LEU A 30 17.21 15.44 8.50
N ALA A 31 17.16 16.73 8.16
CA ALA A 31 18.31 17.47 7.68
C ALA A 31 19.15 18.03 8.85
N ILE A 32 20.47 18.07 8.68
CA ILE A 32 21.40 18.81 9.58
C ILE A 32 22.14 19.86 8.73
N PRO A 33 21.53 21.02 8.48
CA PRO A 33 22.11 22.03 7.58
C PRO A 33 23.50 22.51 8.00
N GLY A 34 23.76 22.59 9.33
CA GLY A 34 25.07 22.95 9.88
C GLY A 34 26.20 21.99 9.50
N ALA A 35 25.88 20.75 9.20
CA ALA A 35 26.83 19.72 8.74
C ALA A 35 26.75 19.47 7.22
N GLY A 36 25.90 20.20 6.48
CA GLY A 36 25.68 19.98 5.05
C GLY A 36 24.90 18.71 4.72
N ILE A 37 24.15 18.13 5.67
CA ILE A 37 23.38 16.90 5.47
C ILE A 37 21.92 17.30 5.16
N PRO A 38 21.41 17.00 3.95
CA PRO A 38 20.03 17.28 3.56
C PRO A 38 19.05 16.23 4.12
N GLU A 39 17.75 16.49 4.02
CA GLU A 39 16.74 15.46 4.21
C GLU A 39 16.71 14.50 3.01
N MET A 40 16.55 13.21 3.27
CA MET A 40 16.33 12.19 2.24
C MET A 40 14.84 11.81 2.23
N LYS A 41 14.24 11.83 1.04
CA LYS A 41 12.84 11.42 0.83
C LYS A 41 12.79 10.00 0.29
N VAL A 42 11.97 9.17 0.93
CA VAL A 42 11.60 7.84 0.44
C VAL A 42 10.13 7.81 0.02
N SER A 43 9.72 6.86 -0.79
CA SER A 43 8.31 6.69 -1.17
C SER A 43 8.00 5.24 -1.48
N ASP A 44 6.79 4.78 -1.11
CA ASP A 44 6.27 3.52 -1.64
C ASP A 44 6.22 3.55 -3.16
N GLY A 45 6.43 2.35 -3.75
CA GLY A 45 6.46 2.22 -5.16
C GLY A 45 6.91 0.90 -5.78
N PRO A 46 6.51 -0.31 -5.33
CA PRO A 46 6.88 -1.56 -6.02
C PRO A 46 6.30 -1.62 -7.44
N ASN A 47 5.19 -0.93 -7.70
CA ASN A 47 4.51 -0.86 -9.02
C ASN A 47 4.21 0.58 -9.48
N GLY A 48 4.88 1.58 -8.90
CA GLY A 48 4.75 3.01 -9.21
C GLY A 48 4.94 3.89 -7.98
N VAL A 49 5.33 5.14 -8.15
CA VAL A 49 5.75 6.02 -7.06
C VAL A 49 4.57 6.83 -6.51
N ARG A 50 4.24 6.59 -5.25
CA ARG A 50 3.09 7.22 -4.58
C ARG A 50 3.23 8.74 -4.40
N GLY A 51 4.41 9.21 -4.00
CA GLY A 51 4.62 10.62 -3.59
C GLY A 51 3.97 10.97 -2.24
N ASP A 52 4.07 12.24 -1.85
CA ASP A 52 3.53 12.79 -0.59
C ASP A 52 2.13 13.39 -0.75
N GLY A 53 1.93 14.15 -1.82
CA GLY A 53 0.77 15.04 -1.99
C GLY A 53 -0.43 14.39 -2.65
N GLY A 54 -0.46 13.07 -2.87
CA GLY A 54 -1.51 12.40 -3.63
C GLY A 54 -1.53 12.80 -5.12
N VAL A 55 -0.39 13.22 -5.64
CA VAL A 55 -0.16 13.49 -7.06
C VAL A 55 -0.26 12.17 -7.83
N SER A 56 -0.95 12.20 -8.99
CA SER A 56 -1.09 11.01 -9.82
C SER A 56 0.26 10.51 -10.33
N ALA A 57 0.36 9.20 -10.53
CA ALA A 57 1.55 8.53 -11.03
C ALA A 57 1.20 7.48 -12.11
N ALA A 58 2.17 7.11 -12.91
CA ALA A 58 2.05 5.92 -13.74
C ALA A 58 1.92 4.68 -12.83
N SER A 59 0.92 3.86 -13.10
CA SER A 59 0.74 2.57 -12.45
C SER A 59 1.19 1.47 -13.40
N PHE A 60 2.18 0.71 -12.97
CA PHE A 60 2.66 -0.47 -13.69
C PHE A 60 1.96 -1.72 -13.14
N PRO A 61 1.98 -2.86 -13.85
CA PRO A 61 1.46 -4.11 -13.33
C PRO A 61 2.09 -4.46 -11.98
N VAL A 62 1.29 -5.07 -11.10
CA VAL A 62 1.76 -5.48 -9.76
C VAL A 62 2.82 -6.60 -9.82
N GLY A 63 3.51 -6.85 -8.71
CA GLY A 63 4.65 -7.76 -8.62
C GLY A 63 4.38 -9.15 -9.22
N VAL A 64 3.25 -9.77 -8.89
CA VAL A 64 2.90 -11.10 -9.42
C VAL A 64 2.73 -11.10 -10.95
N CYS A 65 2.19 -10.04 -11.53
CA CYS A 65 2.06 -9.89 -12.98
C CYS A 65 3.43 -9.62 -13.63
N MET A 66 4.23 -8.74 -13.05
CA MET A 66 5.60 -8.50 -13.51
C MET A 66 6.43 -9.79 -13.50
N ALA A 67 6.33 -10.59 -12.45
CA ALA A 67 7.05 -11.86 -12.33
C ALA A 67 6.58 -12.90 -13.36
N SER A 68 5.30 -12.90 -13.71
CA SER A 68 4.75 -13.83 -14.73
C SER A 68 5.30 -13.58 -16.13
N THR A 69 5.94 -12.45 -16.39
CA THR A 69 6.63 -12.18 -17.67
C THR A 69 7.90 -13.00 -17.85
N TRP A 70 8.57 -13.37 -16.76
CA TRP A 70 9.91 -14.00 -16.76
C TRP A 70 10.97 -13.23 -17.58
N ASN A 71 10.74 -11.93 -17.81
CA ASN A 71 11.53 -11.09 -18.70
C ASN A 71 12.34 -10.06 -17.92
N LEU A 72 13.60 -10.36 -17.61
CA LEU A 72 14.49 -9.49 -16.85
C LEU A 72 14.72 -8.14 -17.53
N ASP A 73 14.84 -8.10 -18.85
CA ASP A 73 15.06 -6.86 -19.61
C ASP A 73 13.84 -5.93 -19.52
N LEU A 74 12.63 -6.51 -19.56
CA LEU A 74 11.40 -5.74 -19.39
C LEU A 74 11.30 -5.17 -17.99
N ILE A 75 11.60 -5.96 -16.94
CA ILE A 75 11.59 -5.49 -15.56
C ILE A 75 12.62 -4.38 -15.34
N ASN A 76 13.81 -4.50 -15.93
CA ASN A 76 14.84 -3.44 -15.84
C ASN A 76 14.34 -2.12 -16.46
N ARG A 77 13.76 -2.15 -17.66
CA ARG A 77 13.19 -0.96 -18.33
C ARG A 77 11.98 -0.38 -17.59
N LEU A 78 11.15 -1.24 -16.98
CA LEU A 78 10.02 -0.81 -16.16
C LEU A 78 10.51 -0.09 -14.90
N ALA A 79 11.55 -0.62 -14.27
CA ALA A 79 12.19 -0.03 -13.10
C ALA A 79 12.84 1.33 -13.41
N ASP A 80 13.43 1.51 -14.60
CA ASP A 80 13.92 2.82 -15.07
C ASP A 80 12.77 3.84 -15.21
N ALA A 81 11.61 3.42 -15.73
CA ALA A 81 10.42 4.28 -15.78
C ALA A 81 9.90 4.66 -14.38
N ILE A 82 9.93 3.73 -13.41
CA ILE A 82 9.63 4.03 -12.00
C ILE A 82 10.63 5.03 -11.43
N ALA A 83 11.91 4.92 -11.77
CA ALA A 83 12.94 5.87 -11.32
C ALA A 83 12.72 7.28 -11.90
N GLU A 84 12.26 7.41 -13.16
CA GLU A 84 11.86 8.69 -13.73
C GLU A 84 10.70 9.33 -12.94
N GLU A 85 9.69 8.53 -12.57
CA GLU A 85 8.59 8.99 -11.71
C GLU A 85 9.10 9.43 -10.33
N ALA A 86 10.04 8.68 -9.72
CA ALA A 86 10.65 9.01 -8.45
C ALA A 86 11.35 10.37 -8.49
N LYS A 87 12.18 10.61 -9.52
CA LYS A 87 12.83 11.90 -9.73
C LYS A 87 11.84 13.05 -9.86
N SER A 88 10.74 12.83 -10.61
CA SER A 88 9.71 13.85 -10.78
C SER A 88 8.99 14.24 -9.49
N LYS A 89 9.11 13.42 -8.46
CA LYS A 89 8.52 13.62 -7.13
C LYS A 89 9.57 13.94 -6.05
N GLY A 90 10.84 14.15 -6.45
CA GLY A 90 11.94 14.43 -5.52
C GLY A 90 12.23 13.29 -4.54
N VAL A 91 12.01 12.04 -4.96
CA VAL A 91 12.24 10.82 -4.16
C VAL A 91 13.65 10.30 -4.44
N GLN A 92 14.40 10.00 -3.39
CA GLN A 92 15.75 9.42 -3.46
C GLN A 92 15.73 7.89 -3.39
N VAL A 93 14.74 7.31 -2.66
CA VAL A 93 14.65 5.85 -2.48
C VAL A 93 13.22 5.39 -2.73
N VAL A 94 13.05 4.44 -3.64
CA VAL A 94 11.80 3.72 -3.87
C VAL A 94 11.74 2.49 -2.99
N LEU A 95 10.66 2.36 -2.19
CA LEU A 95 10.42 1.23 -1.30
C LEU A 95 9.88 0.02 -2.09
N GLY A 96 10.76 -0.63 -2.79
CA GLY A 96 10.53 -1.77 -3.66
C GLY A 96 11.85 -2.31 -4.23
N PRO A 97 11.81 -3.52 -4.79
CA PRO A 97 10.67 -4.42 -4.96
C PRO A 97 10.33 -5.22 -3.70
N THR A 98 9.10 -5.79 -3.67
CA THR A 98 8.67 -6.73 -2.62
C THR A 98 8.97 -8.15 -3.07
N ILE A 99 9.81 -8.87 -2.30
CA ILE A 99 10.32 -10.20 -2.69
C ILE A 99 10.11 -11.29 -1.64
N ASN A 100 9.17 -11.07 -0.73
CA ASN A 100 8.77 -12.14 0.19
C ASN A 100 8.22 -13.32 -0.62
N ILE A 101 8.47 -14.52 -0.12
CA ILE A 101 8.03 -15.75 -0.79
C ILE A 101 6.52 -15.88 -0.68
N GLN A 102 5.85 -16.17 -1.79
CA GLN A 102 4.43 -16.50 -1.81
C GLN A 102 4.21 -17.90 -1.21
N ARG A 103 4.32 -17.99 0.12
CA ARG A 103 4.31 -19.24 0.88
C ARG A 103 2.97 -19.95 0.82
N THR A 104 1.92 -19.16 0.75
CA THR A 104 0.53 -19.62 0.64
C THR A 104 -0.22 -18.75 -0.37
N PRO A 105 -1.13 -19.32 -1.18
CA PRO A 105 -1.90 -18.54 -2.16
C PRO A 105 -2.93 -17.59 -1.53
N ILE A 106 -3.14 -17.63 -0.22
CA ILE A 106 -4.07 -16.76 0.50
C ILE A 106 -3.38 -15.57 1.18
N GLY A 107 -2.05 -15.41 1.03
CA GLY A 107 -1.31 -14.29 1.59
C GLY A 107 -1.80 -12.95 1.07
N GLY A 108 -2.11 -12.00 1.99
CA GLY A 108 -2.75 -10.72 1.64
C GLY A 108 -1.90 -9.82 0.74
N ARG A 109 -0.58 -9.93 0.80
CA ARG A 109 0.36 -9.16 -0.03
C ARG A 109 0.96 -9.95 -1.20
N ASN A 110 0.41 -11.12 -1.53
CA ASN A 110 0.90 -11.90 -2.67
C ASN A 110 0.86 -11.13 -4.00
N PHE A 111 -0.10 -10.21 -4.17
CA PHE A 111 -0.22 -9.42 -5.39
C PHE A 111 1.02 -8.56 -5.68
N GLU A 112 1.72 -8.06 -4.66
CA GLU A 112 2.92 -7.24 -4.82
C GLU A 112 4.22 -8.05 -4.78
N CYS A 113 4.18 -9.31 -4.31
CA CYS A 113 5.32 -10.23 -4.29
C CYS A 113 5.53 -10.88 -5.66
N TYR A 114 6.77 -11.29 -5.94
CA TYR A 114 7.11 -11.83 -7.25
C TYR A 114 6.73 -13.29 -7.41
N SER A 115 7.17 -14.19 -6.53
CA SER A 115 7.02 -15.63 -6.76
C SER A 115 7.12 -16.45 -5.46
N GLU A 116 6.69 -17.71 -5.54
CA GLU A 116 7.03 -18.76 -4.58
C GLU A 116 8.47 -19.28 -4.80
N ASP A 117 9.04 -19.07 -5.99
CA ASP A 117 10.41 -19.48 -6.34
C ASP A 117 11.41 -18.42 -5.89
N PRO A 118 12.33 -18.74 -4.94
CA PRO A 118 13.33 -17.81 -4.44
C PRO A 118 14.35 -17.37 -5.49
N TYR A 119 14.64 -18.22 -6.47
CA TYR A 119 15.56 -17.88 -7.55
C TYR A 119 14.95 -16.85 -8.51
N LEU A 120 13.72 -17.09 -8.98
CA LEU A 120 13.00 -16.16 -9.85
C LEU A 120 12.82 -14.81 -9.15
N SER A 121 12.38 -14.82 -7.89
CA SER A 121 12.23 -13.60 -7.08
C SER A 121 13.52 -12.80 -6.97
N GLY A 122 14.65 -13.48 -6.70
CA GLY A 122 15.95 -12.83 -6.57
C GLY A 122 16.47 -12.27 -7.91
N MET A 123 16.25 -12.97 -9.02
CA MET A 123 16.68 -12.53 -10.36
C MET A 123 15.88 -11.31 -10.83
N LEU A 124 14.56 -11.31 -10.62
CA LEU A 124 13.71 -10.17 -10.95
C LEU A 124 14.00 -8.97 -10.05
N ALA A 125 14.25 -9.20 -8.75
CA ALA A 125 14.68 -8.16 -7.84
C ALA A 125 16.00 -7.52 -8.27
N SER A 126 16.95 -8.32 -8.78
CA SER A 126 18.20 -7.80 -9.34
C SER A 126 17.94 -6.90 -10.54
N ALA A 127 17.12 -7.34 -11.49
CA ALA A 127 16.79 -6.56 -12.68
C ALA A 127 16.07 -5.23 -12.34
N PHE A 128 15.16 -5.27 -11.36
CA PHE A 128 14.49 -4.07 -10.85
C PHE A 128 15.48 -3.12 -10.18
N THR A 129 16.33 -3.64 -9.29
CA THR A 129 17.36 -2.86 -8.59
C THR A 129 18.30 -2.18 -9.58
N ASP A 130 18.79 -2.91 -10.58
CA ASP A 130 19.69 -2.36 -11.61
C ASP A 130 19.03 -1.23 -12.40
N GLY A 131 17.75 -1.36 -12.77
CA GLY A 131 17.02 -0.33 -13.50
C GLY A 131 16.81 0.94 -12.66
N VAL A 132 16.35 0.81 -11.43
CA VAL A 132 16.14 1.95 -10.52
C VAL A 132 17.47 2.66 -10.22
N GLN A 133 18.53 1.90 -9.88
CA GLN A 133 19.81 2.45 -9.46
C GLN A 133 20.65 3.03 -10.60
N ALA A 134 20.52 2.51 -11.82
CA ALA A 134 21.12 3.10 -13.00
C ALA A 134 20.65 4.56 -13.25
N ALA A 135 19.45 4.86 -12.84
CA ALA A 135 18.90 6.21 -12.87
C ALA A 135 19.29 7.09 -11.65
N GLY A 136 20.07 6.60 -10.68
CA GLY A 136 20.46 7.33 -9.49
C GLY A 136 19.39 7.43 -8.39
N ILE A 137 18.43 6.49 -8.40
CA ILE A 137 17.43 6.33 -7.34
C ILE A 137 17.74 5.03 -6.58
N GLY A 138 17.69 5.04 -5.25
CA GLY A 138 17.92 3.84 -4.45
C GLY A 138 16.74 2.87 -4.52
N ALA A 139 17.01 1.58 -4.70
CA ALA A 139 16.04 0.53 -4.46
C ALA A 139 16.06 0.09 -2.99
N CYS A 140 14.89 -0.15 -2.41
CA CYS A 140 14.73 -0.71 -1.06
C CYS A 140 14.06 -2.07 -1.15
N VAL A 141 14.87 -3.12 -1.24
CA VAL A 141 14.36 -4.50 -1.33
C VAL A 141 13.70 -4.91 -0.01
N LYS A 142 12.47 -5.41 -0.08
CA LYS A 142 11.63 -5.64 1.09
C LYS A 142 10.85 -6.96 1.04
N HIS A 143 10.42 -7.50 2.17
CA HIS A 143 10.75 -7.13 3.56
C HIS A 143 11.71 -8.18 4.10
N PHE A 144 12.88 -7.79 4.53
CA PHE A 144 13.89 -8.69 5.08
C PHE A 144 13.54 -8.99 6.54
N VAL A 145 13.12 -10.19 6.94
CA VAL A 145 12.92 -11.43 6.20
C VAL A 145 11.71 -12.19 6.78
N CYS A 146 11.15 -13.14 6.02
CA CYS A 146 10.05 -14.01 6.45
C CYS A 146 8.71 -13.30 6.74
N ASN A 147 8.42 -12.16 6.11
CA ASN A 147 7.11 -11.50 6.18
C ASN A 147 6.22 -11.99 5.04
N ASP A 148 5.91 -13.28 5.02
CA ASP A 148 5.10 -13.97 4.02
C ASP A 148 3.65 -14.23 4.47
N SER A 149 3.29 -13.78 5.68
CA SER A 149 1.94 -13.75 6.24
C SER A 149 1.65 -12.40 6.85
N GLU A 150 0.42 -11.94 6.70
CA GLU A 150 -0.05 -10.68 7.28
C GLU A 150 -0.78 -10.89 8.62
N PHE A 151 -1.17 -12.15 8.91
CA PHE A 151 -1.80 -12.53 10.18
C PHE A 151 -0.87 -12.22 11.36
N GLU A 152 -1.32 -11.35 12.25
CA GLU A 152 -0.55 -10.91 13.43
C GLU A 152 0.91 -10.54 13.12
N ARG A 153 1.19 -10.01 11.92
CA ARG A 153 2.55 -9.76 11.41
C ARG A 153 3.46 -8.97 12.35
N GLN A 154 2.88 -8.17 13.25
CA GLN A 154 3.64 -7.40 14.22
C GLN A 154 4.01 -8.18 15.50
N THR A 155 3.51 -9.39 15.68
CA THR A 155 3.69 -10.20 16.89
C THR A 155 4.04 -11.66 16.62
N ILE A 156 3.75 -12.16 15.42
CA ILE A 156 4.06 -13.53 15.01
C ILE A 156 5.56 -13.80 15.05
N SER A 157 5.94 -15.03 15.47
CA SER A 157 7.29 -15.55 15.36
C SER A 157 7.34 -16.66 14.32
N VAL A 158 8.19 -16.50 13.33
CA VAL A 158 8.43 -17.52 12.30
C VAL A 158 9.50 -18.47 12.83
N GLU A 159 9.11 -19.73 13.02
CA GLU A 159 9.98 -20.80 13.51
C GLU A 159 10.41 -21.68 12.33
N LEU A 160 11.70 -21.80 12.05
CA LEU A 160 12.21 -22.56 10.92
C LEU A 160 13.64 -23.02 11.14
N ASP A 161 14.02 -24.10 10.45
CA ASP A 161 15.40 -24.58 10.47
C ASP A 161 16.32 -23.74 9.57
N GLU A 162 17.62 -23.84 9.83
CA GLU A 162 18.67 -23.08 9.11
C GLU A 162 18.66 -23.31 7.60
N ARG A 163 18.41 -24.53 7.16
CA ARG A 163 18.38 -24.86 5.75
C ARG A 163 17.22 -24.18 5.04
N THR A 164 16.02 -24.26 5.64
CA THR A 164 14.82 -23.59 5.11
C THR A 164 15.01 -22.08 5.08
N LEU A 165 15.56 -21.49 6.15
CA LEU A 165 15.86 -20.06 6.19
C LEU A 165 16.78 -19.66 5.05
N ARG A 166 17.88 -20.38 4.82
CA ARG A 166 18.88 -20.02 3.80
C ARG A 166 18.48 -20.34 2.37
N GLU A 167 17.85 -21.47 2.12
CA GLU A 167 17.54 -21.90 0.76
C GLU A 167 16.26 -21.27 0.20
N ILE A 168 15.32 -20.86 1.07
CA ILE A 168 14.04 -20.29 0.65
C ILE A 168 13.97 -18.79 0.97
N TYR A 169 14.04 -18.39 2.24
CA TYR A 169 13.69 -17.03 2.67
C TYR A 169 14.82 -16.02 2.48
N LEU A 170 16.05 -16.39 2.78
CA LEU A 170 17.22 -15.53 2.58
C LEU A 170 17.70 -15.52 1.12
N ARG A 171 17.43 -16.59 0.37
CA ARG A 171 17.96 -16.79 -0.98
C ARG A 171 17.65 -15.65 -1.97
N PRO A 172 16.41 -15.12 -2.08
CA PRO A 172 16.12 -14.03 -3.01
C PRO A 172 16.89 -12.75 -2.65
N PHE A 173 17.03 -12.46 -1.35
CA PHE A 173 17.81 -11.31 -0.88
C PHE A 173 19.31 -11.49 -1.16
N GLU A 174 19.85 -12.68 -0.91
CA GLU A 174 21.25 -12.99 -1.24
C GLU A 174 21.56 -12.78 -2.73
N ILE A 175 20.67 -13.23 -3.61
CA ILE A 175 20.81 -13.04 -5.05
C ILE A 175 20.79 -11.55 -5.39
N ALA A 176 19.81 -10.79 -4.90
CA ALA A 176 19.68 -9.36 -5.16
C ALA A 176 20.91 -8.58 -4.67
N ILE A 177 21.41 -8.87 -3.48
CA ILE A 177 22.60 -8.23 -2.90
C ILE A 177 23.85 -8.53 -3.70
N LYS A 178 24.12 -9.81 -3.96
CA LYS A 178 25.36 -10.22 -4.66
C LYS A 178 25.40 -9.79 -6.13
N ARG A 179 24.26 -9.61 -6.78
CA ARG A 179 24.19 -9.22 -8.19
C ARG A 179 24.11 -7.72 -8.40
N SER A 180 23.30 -7.03 -7.59
CA SER A 180 22.88 -5.66 -7.86
C SER A 180 23.13 -4.69 -6.70
N ASN A 181 23.48 -5.21 -5.52
CA ASN A 181 23.76 -4.43 -4.31
C ASN A 181 22.75 -3.29 -4.08
N PRO A 182 21.49 -3.59 -3.71
CA PRO A 182 20.49 -2.57 -3.44
C PRO A 182 21.01 -1.59 -2.38
N TRP A 183 20.77 -0.30 -2.58
CA TRP A 183 21.31 0.72 -1.65
C TRP A 183 20.62 0.73 -0.31
N THR A 184 19.39 0.21 -0.26
CA THR A 184 18.66 0.04 0.98
C THR A 184 17.94 -1.31 1.06
N ILE A 185 17.71 -1.79 2.27
CA ILE A 185 16.90 -2.97 2.59
C ILE A 185 15.95 -2.61 3.72
N MET A 186 14.70 -3.09 3.66
CA MET A 186 13.71 -2.87 4.70
C MET A 186 13.59 -4.10 5.60
N ALA A 187 13.85 -3.93 6.90
CA ALA A 187 13.67 -4.95 7.91
C ALA A 187 12.18 -5.11 8.24
N SER A 188 11.70 -6.36 8.29
CA SER A 188 10.29 -6.72 8.41
C SER A 188 9.72 -6.57 9.84
N TYR A 189 8.38 -6.70 9.95
CA TYR A 189 7.65 -6.58 11.22
C TYR A 189 7.82 -7.76 12.18
N ASN A 190 7.87 -8.97 11.63
CA ASN A 190 7.77 -10.24 12.36
C ASN A 190 9.02 -10.54 13.18
N ARG A 191 8.88 -11.55 14.01
CA ARG A 191 10.02 -12.21 14.66
C ARG A 191 10.47 -13.41 13.83
N VAL A 192 11.75 -13.75 13.98
CA VAL A 192 12.33 -15.01 13.53
C VAL A 192 12.98 -15.64 14.77
N ASP A 193 12.62 -16.89 15.08
CA ASP A 193 13.08 -17.60 16.28
C ASP A 193 12.95 -16.76 17.57
N GLY A 194 11.79 -16.07 17.70
CA GLY A 194 11.44 -15.26 18.87
C GLY A 194 12.00 -13.84 18.90
N VAL A 195 12.90 -13.45 17.98
CA VAL A 195 13.57 -12.14 17.94
C VAL A 195 13.00 -11.29 16.80
N TYR A 196 12.61 -10.03 17.06
CA TYR A 196 12.20 -9.10 16.01
C TYR A 196 13.31 -8.90 14.99
N VAL A 197 12.97 -8.90 13.71
CA VAL A 197 13.99 -8.75 12.65
C VAL A 197 14.77 -7.44 12.80
N CYS A 198 14.14 -6.34 13.19
CA CYS A 198 14.81 -5.06 13.46
C CYS A 198 15.88 -5.15 14.57
N SER A 199 15.78 -6.13 15.47
CA SER A 199 16.72 -6.36 16.59
C SER A 199 17.62 -7.58 16.36
N HIS A 200 17.55 -8.22 15.19
CA HIS A 200 18.11 -9.55 15.00
C HIS A 200 19.58 -9.52 14.58
N ASP A 201 20.49 -9.47 15.55
CA ASP A 201 21.94 -9.40 15.33
C ASP A 201 22.46 -10.44 14.32
N ARG A 202 22.03 -11.71 14.45
CA ARG A 202 22.45 -12.76 13.53
C ARG A 202 22.03 -12.48 12.09
N LEU A 203 20.79 -12.04 11.85
CA LEU A 203 20.29 -11.81 10.49
C LEU A 203 20.86 -10.52 9.89
N LEU A 204 20.87 -9.41 10.65
CA LEU A 204 21.28 -8.11 10.12
C LEU A 204 22.80 -7.90 10.17
N ASN A 205 23.46 -8.21 11.29
CA ASN A 205 24.91 -7.99 11.40
C ASN A 205 25.73 -9.16 10.85
N GLN A 206 25.41 -10.41 11.26
CA GLN A 206 26.28 -11.54 10.92
C GLN A 206 26.03 -12.02 9.48
N VAL A 207 24.77 -12.25 9.05
CA VAL A 207 24.44 -12.73 7.71
C VAL A 207 24.50 -11.59 6.71
N LEU A 208 23.63 -10.57 6.86
CA LEU A 208 23.47 -9.50 5.87
C LEU A 208 24.75 -8.67 5.73
N LYS A 209 25.20 -8.02 6.82
CA LYS A 209 26.36 -7.11 6.79
C LYS A 209 27.69 -7.87 6.79
N GLY A 210 27.77 -9.02 7.49
CA GLY A 210 28.99 -9.81 7.61
C GLY A 210 29.21 -10.79 6.44
N GLU A 211 28.42 -11.88 6.37
CA GLU A 211 28.64 -12.94 5.36
C GLU A 211 28.45 -12.43 3.92
N TRP A 212 27.46 -11.57 3.68
CA TRP A 212 27.18 -11.03 2.35
C TRP A 212 27.90 -9.72 2.05
N ALA A 213 28.60 -9.16 3.04
CA ALA A 213 29.33 -7.89 2.96
C ALA A 213 28.46 -6.71 2.47
N TYR A 214 27.20 -6.67 2.89
CA TYR A 214 26.27 -5.63 2.51
C TYR A 214 26.67 -4.28 3.11
N ASP A 215 26.87 -3.28 2.25
CA ASP A 215 27.30 -1.94 2.64
C ASP A 215 26.15 -0.92 2.67
N GLY A 216 24.95 -1.28 2.21
CA GLY A 216 23.80 -0.39 2.17
C GLY A 216 23.16 -0.14 3.52
N LEU A 217 22.09 0.66 3.51
CA LEU A 217 21.32 1.12 4.66
C LEU A 217 20.18 0.13 4.98
N VAL A 218 20.06 -0.28 6.23
CA VAL A 218 18.93 -1.08 6.72
C VAL A 218 17.88 -0.15 7.36
N ILE A 219 16.71 -0.05 6.74
CA ILE A 219 15.58 0.78 7.19
C ILE A 219 14.57 -0.14 7.88
N SER A 220 13.93 0.29 8.97
CA SER A 220 12.79 -0.43 9.52
C SER A 220 11.58 -0.31 8.61
N ASP A 221 10.73 -1.33 8.54
CA ASP A 221 9.36 -1.12 8.12
C ASP A 221 8.65 -0.13 9.06
N TRP A 222 7.54 0.47 8.62
CA TRP A 222 6.85 1.55 9.35
C TRP A 222 6.34 1.06 10.69
N TYR A 223 6.92 1.58 11.78
CA TYR A 223 6.66 1.16 13.17
C TYR A 223 7.12 -0.28 13.51
N ALA A 224 8.00 -0.89 12.72
CA ALA A 224 8.57 -2.21 13.02
C ALA A 224 9.63 -2.18 14.12
N ALA A 225 10.27 -1.05 14.36
CA ALA A 225 11.22 -0.87 15.45
C ALA A 225 10.45 -0.82 16.78
N LYS A 226 10.57 -1.88 17.61
CA LYS A 226 9.85 -2.01 18.89
C LYS A 226 10.72 -1.76 20.11
N GLU A 227 12.04 -1.86 19.97
CA GLU A 227 13.01 -1.90 21.06
C GLU A 227 14.12 -0.89 20.81
N THR A 228 14.59 -0.19 21.85
CA THR A 228 15.63 0.84 21.70
C THR A 228 17.01 0.24 21.49
N VAL A 229 17.59 -0.34 22.56
CA VAL A 229 18.95 -0.87 22.57
C VAL A 229 19.10 -2.11 21.68
N PRO A 230 18.17 -3.09 21.69
CA PRO A 230 18.28 -4.25 20.81
C PRO A 230 18.26 -3.87 19.31
N ASN A 231 17.43 -2.93 18.88
CA ASN A 231 17.45 -2.46 17.48
C ASN A 231 18.79 -1.77 17.13
N ALA A 232 19.31 -0.94 18.03
CA ALA A 232 20.56 -0.23 17.81
C ALA A 232 21.76 -1.19 17.66
N LEU A 233 21.86 -2.18 18.53
CA LEU A 233 22.92 -3.18 18.50
C LEU A 233 22.66 -4.31 17.49
N GLY A 234 21.39 -4.61 17.20
CA GLY A 234 20.96 -5.70 16.32
C GLY A 234 21.17 -5.45 14.83
N GLY A 235 21.55 -4.24 14.41
CA GLY A 235 21.92 -3.97 13.02
C GLY A 235 20.94 -3.11 12.22
N LEU A 236 19.84 -2.63 12.79
CA LEU A 236 18.98 -1.61 12.17
C LEU A 236 19.77 -0.29 12.05
N ASP A 237 19.65 0.44 10.93
CA ASP A 237 20.38 1.68 10.70
C ASP A 237 19.51 2.92 10.75
N LEU A 238 18.25 2.83 10.33
CA LEU A 238 17.30 3.95 10.31
C LEU A 238 15.92 3.48 10.77
N GLU A 239 15.39 4.12 11.82
CA GLU A 239 13.99 3.93 12.24
C GLU A 239 13.06 4.79 11.41
N MET A 240 12.04 4.21 10.79
CA MET A 240 10.96 4.89 10.09
C MET A 240 9.59 4.43 10.62
N PRO A 241 8.54 5.26 10.52
CA PRO A 241 8.57 6.67 10.14
C PRO A 241 8.98 7.58 11.30
N GLY A 242 9.10 8.88 11.04
CA GLY A 242 9.18 9.87 12.10
C GLY A 242 7.81 10.46 12.50
N PRO A 243 7.68 10.97 13.75
CA PRO A 243 8.70 10.94 14.82
C PRO A 243 8.96 9.52 15.32
N ALA A 244 10.23 9.20 15.57
CA ALA A 244 10.65 7.88 16.05
C ALA A 244 9.98 7.52 17.38
N ILE A 245 9.62 6.25 17.53
CA ILE A 245 8.97 5.72 18.74
C ILE A 245 9.97 4.96 19.60
N ALA A 246 10.78 4.09 18.98
CA ALA A 246 11.77 3.28 19.68
C ALA A 246 13.07 4.05 19.93
N TRP A 247 13.47 4.95 19.04
CA TRP A 247 14.67 5.75 19.11
C TRP A 247 14.40 7.19 19.58
N GLY A 248 14.93 8.20 18.90
CA GLY A 248 14.80 9.58 19.36
C GLY A 248 15.36 9.77 20.78
N GLN A 249 14.55 10.30 21.71
CA GLN A 249 14.98 10.55 23.09
C GLN A 249 15.39 9.28 23.86
N HIS A 250 14.80 8.12 23.56
CA HIS A 250 15.17 6.86 24.19
C HIS A 250 16.57 6.42 23.78
N LEU A 251 16.92 6.54 22.49
CA LEU A 251 18.25 6.24 21.98
C LEU A 251 19.29 7.24 22.52
N GLN A 252 18.94 8.52 22.62
CA GLN A 252 19.81 9.53 23.26
C GLN A 252 20.18 9.09 24.68
N THR A 253 19.18 8.70 25.47
CA THR A 253 19.41 8.23 26.85
C THR A 253 20.29 6.98 26.90
N ALA A 254 20.10 6.02 25.99
CA ALA A 254 20.88 4.80 25.92
C ALA A 254 22.35 5.06 25.52
N VAL A 255 22.60 6.08 24.67
CA VAL A 255 23.98 6.49 24.34
C VAL A 255 24.62 7.23 25.52
N ASP A 256 23.91 8.15 26.16
CA ASP A 256 24.41 8.91 27.31
C ASP A 256 24.74 8.01 28.50
N SER A 257 23.99 6.91 28.68
CA SER A 257 24.27 5.90 29.72
C SER A 257 25.39 4.92 29.35
N GLY A 258 25.82 4.90 28.08
CA GLY A 258 26.83 3.96 27.58
C GLY A 258 26.28 2.56 27.23
N GLU A 259 24.95 2.34 27.26
CA GLU A 259 24.34 1.09 26.83
C GLU A 259 24.49 0.88 25.30
N VAL A 260 24.48 1.97 24.53
CA VAL A 260 24.77 1.99 23.10
C VAL A 260 26.05 2.80 22.87
N PRO A 261 27.15 2.19 22.41
CA PRO A 261 28.36 2.91 22.07
C PRO A 261 28.13 3.91 20.92
N GLU A 262 28.68 5.12 21.02
CA GLU A 262 28.53 6.16 19.96
C GLU A 262 29.03 5.66 18.59
N ALA A 263 30.07 4.84 18.54
CA ALA A 263 30.58 4.23 17.32
C ALA A 263 29.51 3.38 16.55
N VAL A 264 28.48 2.90 17.25
CA VAL A 264 27.35 2.21 16.62
C VAL A 264 26.51 3.20 15.80
N LEU A 265 26.34 4.44 16.30
CA LEU A 265 25.66 5.49 15.54
C LEU A 265 26.51 5.93 14.34
N ASP A 266 27.83 6.00 14.49
CA ASP A 266 28.75 6.41 13.43
C ASP A 266 28.66 5.46 12.22
N ASP A 267 28.62 4.13 12.41
CA ASP A 267 28.42 3.17 11.31
C ASP A 267 27.06 3.37 10.61
N LYS A 268 25.97 3.60 11.37
CA LYS A 268 24.63 3.83 10.80
C LYS A 268 24.59 5.11 9.95
N ILE A 269 25.19 6.18 10.46
CA ILE A 269 25.26 7.47 9.75
C ILE A 269 26.14 7.34 8.50
N ALA A 270 27.24 6.60 8.58
CA ALA A 270 28.08 6.34 7.41
C ALA A 270 27.29 5.63 6.28
N ARG A 271 26.40 4.67 6.62
CA ARG A 271 25.52 4.01 5.66
C ARG A 271 24.45 4.94 5.11
N LEU A 272 23.88 5.80 5.94
CA LEU A 272 22.92 6.82 5.51
C LEU A 272 23.58 7.82 4.53
N LEU A 273 24.75 8.33 4.87
CA LEU A 273 25.50 9.26 4.01
C LEU A 273 25.92 8.58 2.69
N LEU A 274 26.33 7.31 2.73
CA LEU A 274 26.63 6.55 1.51
C LEU A 274 25.40 6.41 0.61
N CYS A 275 24.22 6.20 1.17
CA CYS A 275 22.97 6.17 0.42
C CYS A 275 22.67 7.55 -0.21
N MET A 276 22.80 8.62 0.55
CA MET A 276 22.60 9.98 0.07
C MET A 276 23.59 10.36 -1.05
N ASP A 277 24.85 9.96 -0.92
CA ASP A 277 25.90 10.18 -1.94
C ASP A 277 25.58 9.43 -3.23
N ARG A 278 25.25 8.14 -3.14
CA ARG A 278 24.85 7.31 -4.28
C ARG A 278 23.64 7.87 -5.03
N THR A 279 22.72 8.54 -4.34
CA THR A 279 21.56 9.21 -4.96
C THR A 279 21.88 10.61 -5.50
N GLY A 280 23.11 11.11 -5.31
CA GLY A 280 23.53 12.47 -5.68
C GLY A 280 22.95 13.56 -4.79
N LEU A 281 22.27 13.19 -3.69
CA LEU A 281 21.59 14.13 -2.81
C LEU A 281 22.57 15.05 -2.06
N LEU A 282 23.80 14.61 -1.80
CA LEU A 282 24.83 15.44 -1.15
C LEU A 282 25.35 16.55 -2.07
N ASP A 283 25.28 16.36 -3.39
CA ASP A 283 25.74 17.33 -4.40
C ASP A 283 24.64 18.31 -4.83
N ASP A 284 23.38 17.83 -4.91
CA ASP A 284 22.22 18.62 -5.33
C ASP A 284 21.05 18.47 -4.35
N VAL A 285 20.84 19.48 -3.54
CA VAL A 285 19.77 19.57 -2.53
C VAL A 285 18.51 20.27 -3.05
N SER A 286 18.35 20.39 -4.37
CA SER A 286 17.18 21.07 -4.94
C SER A 286 15.89 20.38 -4.53
N VAL A 287 14.98 21.15 -3.92
CA VAL A 287 13.63 20.68 -3.58
C VAL A 287 12.79 20.67 -4.84
N THR A 288 12.41 19.51 -5.31
CA THR A 288 11.56 19.36 -6.48
C THR A 288 10.09 19.36 -6.06
N GLN A 289 9.28 20.21 -6.71
CA GLN A 289 7.83 20.11 -6.60
C GLN A 289 7.38 18.80 -7.26
N GLU A 290 6.51 18.04 -6.59
CA GLU A 290 5.98 16.79 -7.18
C GLU A 290 5.22 17.05 -8.46
N LEU A 291 5.57 16.30 -9.51
CA LEU A 291 4.94 16.36 -10.82
C LEU A 291 4.22 15.04 -11.12
N ALA A 292 3.08 15.14 -11.78
CA ALA A 292 2.38 14.00 -12.37
C ALA A 292 2.89 13.80 -13.80
N LEU A 293 3.66 12.74 -14.04
CA LEU A 293 4.19 12.41 -15.36
C LEU A 293 3.31 11.34 -16.02
N ASP A 294 2.57 11.72 -17.07
CA ASP A 294 1.83 10.78 -17.91
C ASP A 294 2.53 10.64 -19.27
N LYS A 295 3.56 9.79 -19.30
CA LYS A 295 4.40 9.60 -20.49
C LYS A 295 3.91 8.46 -21.37
N PRO A 296 3.81 8.65 -22.71
CA PRO A 296 3.51 7.54 -23.63
C PRO A 296 4.48 6.36 -23.53
N SER A 297 5.75 6.60 -23.20
CA SER A 297 6.75 5.55 -22.95
C SER A 297 6.41 4.69 -21.74
N HIS A 298 5.92 5.30 -20.64
CA HIS A 298 5.47 4.57 -19.46
C HIS A 298 4.21 3.73 -19.75
N GLN A 299 3.26 4.30 -20.50
CA GLN A 299 2.06 3.58 -20.96
C GLN A 299 2.42 2.37 -21.82
N ALA A 300 3.38 2.53 -22.74
CA ALA A 300 3.83 1.44 -23.63
C ALA A 300 4.51 0.29 -22.84
N ILE A 301 5.35 0.60 -21.86
CA ILE A 301 5.99 -0.41 -21.01
C ILE A 301 4.96 -1.11 -20.11
N ALA A 302 4.02 -0.36 -19.52
CA ALA A 302 2.94 -0.93 -18.71
C ALA A 302 2.07 -1.89 -19.55
N TYR A 303 1.73 -1.50 -20.80
CA TYR A 303 1.01 -2.35 -21.74
C TYR A 303 1.79 -3.62 -22.07
N GLN A 304 3.09 -3.50 -22.42
CA GLN A 304 3.93 -4.65 -22.72
C GLN A 304 4.01 -5.62 -21.53
N ALA A 305 4.22 -5.10 -20.32
CA ALA A 305 4.30 -5.91 -19.11
C ALA A 305 2.98 -6.61 -18.80
N ALA A 306 1.83 -5.94 -19.00
CA ALA A 306 0.52 -6.55 -18.83
C ALA A 306 0.29 -7.69 -19.84
N VAL A 307 0.62 -7.47 -21.13
CA VAL A 307 0.45 -8.50 -22.17
C VAL A 307 1.36 -9.70 -21.91
N GLU A 308 2.63 -9.50 -21.58
CA GLU A 308 3.57 -10.59 -21.30
C GLU A 308 3.28 -11.30 -19.97
N GLY A 309 2.64 -10.61 -19.00
CA GLY A 309 2.27 -11.18 -17.71
C GLY A 309 0.97 -11.99 -17.72
N MET A 310 0.15 -11.88 -18.78
CA MET A 310 -1.08 -12.68 -18.90
C MET A 310 -0.76 -14.13 -19.21
N VAL A 311 -1.42 -15.06 -18.49
CA VAL A 311 -1.22 -16.51 -18.67
C VAL A 311 -2.49 -17.14 -19.23
N LEU A 312 -2.41 -17.71 -20.44
CA LEU A 312 -3.50 -18.48 -21.04
C LEU A 312 -3.50 -19.91 -20.48
N CYS A 313 -4.30 -20.17 -19.43
CA CYS A 313 -4.31 -21.46 -18.76
C CYS A 313 -5.00 -22.55 -19.58
N LYS A 314 -6.03 -22.20 -20.37
CA LYS A 314 -6.81 -23.12 -21.18
C LYS A 314 -7.39 -22.43 -22.41
N ASN A 315 -7.34 -23.09 -23.58
CA ASN A 315 -8.03 -22.66 -24.78
C ASN A 315 -8.34 -23.87 -25.67
N ASP A 316 -9.62 -24.20 -25.77
CA ASP A 316 -10.12 -25.32 -26.58
C ASP A 316 -10.51 -24.86 -28.01
N GLY A 317 -9.92 -23.75 -28.49
CA GLY A 317 -10.12 -23.21 -29.83
C GLY A 317 -11.16 -22.08 -29.91
N LEU A 318 -11.64 -21.55 -28.76
CA LEU A 318 -12.52 -20.37 -28.73
C LEU A 318 -11.72 -19.09 -29.01
N LEU A 319 -10.53 -18.96 -28.47
CA LEU A 319 -9.68 -17.80 -28.63
C LEU A 319 -8.67 -17.98 -29.79
N PRO A 320 -8.41 -16.92 -30.59
CA PRO A 320 -9.02 -15.58 -30.51
C PRO A 320 -10.50 -15.59 -30.97
N LEU A 321 -11.32 -14.70 -30.38
CA LEU A 321 -12.73 -14.56 -30.80
C LEU A 321 -12.83 -14.14 -32.28
N ASP A 322 -13.65 -14.84 -33.06
CA ASP A 322 -13.98 -14.46 -34.43
C ASP A 322 -15.07 -13.39 -34.44
N LEU A 323 -14.67 -12.12 -34.56
CA LEU A 323 -15.59 -10.97 -34.55
C LEU A 323 -16.53 -10.92 -35.74
N ALA A 324 -16.33 -11.73 -36.78
CA ALA A 324 -17.32 -11.90 -37.86
C ALA A 324 -18.52 -12.75 -37.37
N LYS A 325 -18.33 -13.62 -36.38
CA LYS A 325 -19.35 -14.49 -35.78
C LYS A 325 -19.87 -13.95 -34.46
N HIS A 326 -18.98 -13.38 -33.64
CA HIS A 326 -19.30 -12.89 -32.30
C HIS A 326 -19.57 -11.39 -32.36
N LYS A 327 -20.82 -10.99 -32.70
CA LYS A 327 -21.24 -9.58 -32.85
C LYS A 327 -21.77 -8.98 -31.56
N LYS A 328 -22.38 -9.80 -30.71
CA LYS A 328 -22.87 -9.41 -29.38
C LYS A 328 -22.06 -10.12 -28.32
N ILE A 329 -21.34 -9.33 -27.51
CA ILE A 329 -20.49 -9.85 -26.42
C ILE A 329 -21.03 -9.35 -25.08
N ALA A 330 -21.31 -10.28 -24.17
CA ALA A 330 -21.60 -9.96 -22.78
C ALA A 330 -20.30 -9.95 -21.95
N VAL A 331 -19.99 -8.81 -21.30
CA VAL A 331 -18.87 -8.70 -20.38
C VAL A 331 -19.44 -8.68 -18.96
N ILE A 332 -19.30 -9.77 -18.24
CA ILE A 332 -19.98 -10.02 -16.97
C ILE A 332 -18.97 -10.18 -15.85
N GLY A 333 -19.33 -9.73 -14.66
CA GLY A 333 -18.56 -9.98 -13.45
C GLY A 333 -18.37 -8.73 -12.59
N PRO A 334 -18.06 -8.92 -11.30
CA PRO A 334 -17.93 -7.82 -10.34
C PRO A 334 -16.78 -6.88 -10.67
N ASN A 335 -15.72 -7.39 -11.33
CA ASN A 335 -14.53 -6.60 -11.67
C ASN A 335 -14.60 -5.97 -13.07
N VAL A 336 -15.75 -5.95 -13.75
CA VAL A 336 -15.90 -5.33 -15.08
C VAL A 336 -15.85 -3.82 -15.01
N LYS A 337 -16.64 -3.21 -14.13
CA LYS A 337 -16.69 -1.75 -13.90
C LYS A 337 -15.68 -1.31 -12.86
N ASP A 338 -15.58 -2.06 -11.76
CA ASP A 338 -14.65 -1.83 -10.66
C ASP A 338 -13.35 -2.61 -10.86
N PHE A 339 -12.70 -2.40 -12.01
CA PHE A 339 -11.49 -3.11 -12.36
C PHE A 339 -10.33 -2.77 -11.41
N ARG A 340 -9.70 -3.80 -10.86
CA ARG A 340 -8.63 -3.64 -9.87
C ARG A 340 -7.27 -3.81 -10.53
N ILE A 341 -6.40 -2.81 -10.35
CA ILE A 341 -5.04 -2.79 -10.90
C ILE A 341 -3.98 -3.09 -9.83
N MET A 342 -4.36 -3.11 -8.57
CA MET A 342 -3.52 -3.42 -7.42
C MET A 342 -4.37 -3.85 -6.23
N GLY A 343 -3.76 -4.46 -5.22
CA GLY A 343 -4.37 -4.71 -3.92
C GLY A 343 -4.35 -3.48 -3.02
N GLY A 344 -4.79 -3.65 -1.76
CA GLY A 344 -4.82 -2.59 -0.75
C GLY A 344 -3.52 -2.48 0.06
N GLY A 345 -3.35 -1.36 0.75
CA GLY A 345 -2.24 -1.14 1.66
C GLY A 345 -1.26 -0.05 1.20
N SER A 346 -0.02 -0.13 1.69
CA SER A 346 1.02 0.88 1.46
C SER A 346 1.43 1.01 0.00
N SER A 347 1.40 -0.08 -0.76
CA SER A 347 1.75 -0.10 -2.19
C SER A 347 0.74 0.61 -3.11
N THR A 348 -0.42 1.06 -2.57
CA THR A 348 -1.42 1.77 -3.37
C THR A 348 -0.93 3.15 -3.80
N LEU A 349 -1.25 3.50 -5.05
CA LEU A 349 -0.99 4.81 -5.62
C LEU A 349 -2.24 5.36 -6.33
N ARG A 350 -2.21 6.62 -6.70
CA ARG A 350 -3.26 7.24 -7.50
C ARG A 350 -2.86 7.19 -8.97
N PRO A 351 -3.46 6.33 -9.81
CA PRO A 351 -3.12 6.26 -11.23
C PRO A 351 -3.64 7.50 -11.98
N HIS A 352 -3.06 7.78 -13.14
CA HIS A 352 -3.60 8.80 -14.05
C HIS A 352 -4.96 8.37 -14.58
N TYR A 353 -5.11 7.10 -14.93
CA TYR A 353 -6.32 6.44 -15.39
C TYR A 353 -6.25 4.94 -15.11
N VAL A 354 -7.38 4.28 -15.26
CA VAL A 354 -7.49 2.82 -15.23
C VAL A 354 -8.06 2.37 -16.56
N ALA A 355 -7.33 1.54 -17.32
CA ALA A 355 -7.81 0.92 -18.54
C ALA A 355 -8.60 -0.35 -18.17
N THR A 356 -9.91 -0.33 -18.38
CA THR A 356 -10.76 -1.49 -18.09
C THR A 356 -10.88 -2.42 -19.31
N PRO A 357 -11.11 -3.73 -19.12
CA PRO A 357 -11.44 -4.64 -20.24
C PRO A 357 -12.64 -4.15 -21.04
N LEU A 358 -13.66 -3.64 -20.37
CA LEU A 358 -14.89 -3.13 -20.99
C LEU A 358 -14.59 -1.96 -21.95
N ASP A 359 -13.91 -0.91 -21.46
CA ASP A 359 -13.59 0.27 -22.26
C ASP A 359 -12.64 -0.09 -23.41
N SER A 360 -11.70 -1.00 -23.17
CA SER A 360 -10.73 -1.44 -24.18
C SER A 360 -11.41 -2.22 -25.31
N ILE A 361 -12.35 -3.12 -25.01
CA ILE A 361 -13.12 -3.86 -26.02
C ILE A 361 -14.00 -2.90 -26.80
N ALA A 362 -14.76 -2.05 -26.13
CA ALA A 362 -15.67 -1.10 -26.78
C ALA A 362 -14.92 -0.12 -27.71
N SER A 363 -13.75 0.37 -27.30
CA SER A 363 -12.96 1.31 -28.11
C SER A 363 -12.27 0.67 -29.32
N GLN A 364 -11.77 -0.57 -29.17
CA GLN A 364 -11.06 -1.26 -30.24
C GLN A 364 -12.00 -1.91 -31.27
N TYR A 365 -13.21 -2.26 -30.86
CA TYR A 365 -14.17 -2.99 -31.69
C TYR A 365 -15.53 -2.29 -31.71
N PRO A 366 -15.64 -1.08 -32.32
CA PRO A 366 -16.84 -0.27 -32.27
C PRO A 366 -18.05 -0.90 -32.99
N ASP A 367 -17.83 -1.91 -33.84
CA ASP A 367 -18.87 -2.65 -34.55
C ASP A 367 -19.42 -3.86 -33.77
N VAL A 368 -18.89 -4.09 -32.56
CA VAL A 368 -19.32 -5.15 -31.62
C VAL A 368 -20.28 -4.54 -30.62
N GLU A 369 -21.44 -5.14 -30.45
CA GLU A 369 -22.38 -4.78 -29.39
C GLU A 369 -21.86 -5.35 -28.07
N VAL A 370 -21.54 -4.48 -27.11
CA VAL A 370 -21.03 -4.87 -25.80
C VAL A 370 -22.03 -4.48 -24.72
N GLU A 371 -22.55 -5.49 -24.03
CA GLU A 371 -23.40 -5.31 -22.85
C GLU A 371 -22.71 -5.82 -21.61
N THR A 372 -23.09 -5.29 -20.43
CA THR A 372 -22.44 -5.64 -19.17
C THR A 372 -23.40 -5.82 -18.03
N ALA A 373 -23.06 -6.75 -17.12
CA ALA A 373 -23.71 -6.95 -15.83
C ALA A 373 -22.68 -7.31 -14.77
N ARG A 374 -22.87 -6.84 -13.54
CA ARG A 374 -22.02 -7.19 -12.40
C ARG A 374 -22.18 -8.66 -11.99
N GLY A 375 -23.42 -9.14 -11.96
CA GLY A 375 -23.78 -10.51 -11.60
C GLY A 375 -23.79 -10.82 -10.11
N CYS A 376 -22.78 -10.36 -9.34
CA CYS A 376 -22.72 -10.53 -7.89
C CYS A 376 -21.83 -9.47 -7.23
N PHE A 377 -21.96 -9.33 -5.91
CA PHE A 377 -21.07 -8.51 -5.08
C PHE A 377 -19.90 -9.33 -4.55
N THR A 378 -18.76 -8.64 -4.36
CA THR A 378 -17.53 -9.24 -3.82
C THR A 378 -16.93 -8.44 -2.66
N HIS A 379 -17.52 -7.32 -2.28
CA HIS A 379 -17.00 -6.48 -1.21
C HIS A 379 -17.09 -7.16 0.16
N LYS A 380 -16.00 -7.14 0.91
CA LYS A 380 -15.96 -7.56 2.33
C LYS A 380 -16.61 -6.50 3.22
N TYR A 381 -16.36 -5.25 2.89
CA TYR A 381 -16.89 -4.06 3.57
C TYR A 381 -17.83 -3.31 2.63
N ILE A 382 -18.78 -2.57 3.19
CA ILE A 382 -19.66 -1.72 2.41
C ILE A 382 -18.80 -0.75 1.58
N PRO A 383 -18.96 -0.68 0.26
CA PRO A 383 -18.14 0.16 -0.61
C PRO A 383 -18.33 1.64 -0.29
N GLU A 384 -17.29 2.43 -0.50
CA GLU A 384 -17.40 3.88 -0.37
C GLU A 384 -18.51 4.42 -1.28
N ALA A 385 -19.29 5.36 -0.78
CA ALA A 385 -20.33 5.99 -1.58
C ALA A 385 -19.70 6.74 -2.77
N GLU A 386 -20.34 6.66 -3.93
CA GLU A 386 -19.88 7.40 -5.09
C GLU A 386 -19.92 8.90 -4.79
N ARG A 387 -18.80 9.57 -5.03
CA ARG A 387 -18.58 10.97 -4.64
C ARG A 387 -19.65 11.94 -5.18
N HIS A 388 -20.25 11.61 -6.35
CA HIS A 388 -21.26 12.48 -6.96
C HIS A 388 -22.61 12.46 -6.22
N LEU A 389 -22.84 11.43 -5.39
CA LEU A 389 -24.01 11.28 -4.53
C LEU A 389 -23.88 12.05 -3.20
N LEU A 390 -22.69 12.53 -2.87
CA LEU A 390 -22.40 13.25 -1.64
C LEU A 390 -22.30 14.75 -1.89
N SER A 391 -22.87 15.55 -0.99
CA SER A 391 -22.72 17.02 -1.01
C SER A 391 -22.65 17.59 0.42
N PRO A 392 -21.84 18.67 0.65
CA PRO A 392 -21.71 19.27 1.97
C PRO A 392 -22.99 20.01 2.44
N GLU A 393 -23.80 20.47 1.48
CA GLU A 393 -25.09 21.13 1.69
C GLU A 393 -26.09 20.65 0.63
N GLN A 394 -27.36 20.70 0.96
CA GLN A 394 -28.42 20.29 0.03
C GLN A 394 -28.41 21.15 -1.25
N GLY A 395 -28.22 20.50 -2.40
CA GLY A 395 -28.16 21.17 -3.71
C GLY A 395 -26.83 21.83 -4.03
N ALA A 396 -25.78 21.65 -3.24
CA ALA A 396 -24.46 22.18 -3.55
C ALA A 396 -23.84 21.48 -4.78
N ASN A 397 -23.10 22.25 -5.59
CA ASN A 397 -22.32 21.71 -6.69
C ASN A 397 -21.05 20.98 -6.23
N GLU A 398 -20.52 21.37 -5.07
CA GLU A 398 -19.36 20.74 -4.45
C GLU A 398 -19.73 19.32 -4.01
N LYS A 399 -18.78 18.37 -4.21
CA LYS A 399 -18.99 16.95 -3.94
C LYS A 399 -18.19 16.49 -2.73
N GLY A 400 -18.84 15.67 -1.89
CA GLY A 400 -18.28 15.14 -0.65
C GLY A 400 -19.01 15.66 0.60
N LEU A 401 -18.56 15.21 1.76
CA LEU A 401 -19.06 15.68 3.05
C LEU A 401 -18.14 16.77 3.61
N ARG A 402 -18.68 17.66 4.46
CA ARG A 402 -17.92 18.62 5.25
C ARG A 402 -17.35 17.93 6.48
N TYR A 403 -16.03 17.95 6.63
CA TYR A 403 -15.31 17.39 7.76
C TYR A 403 -14.82 18.49 8.68
N GLU A 404 -15.15 18.37 9.95
CA GLU A 404 -14.58 19.11 11.07
C GLU A 404 -13.59 18.21 11.80
N PHE A 405 -12.38 18.71 12.06
CA PHE A 405 -11.31 17.97 12.75
C PHE A 405 -11.09 18.57 14.14
N PHE A 406 -11.09 17.72 15.16
CA PHE A 406 -11.05 18.13 16.56
C PHE A 406 -9.77 17.70 17.27
N SER A 407 -9.43 18.45 18.33
CA SER A 407 -8.48 18.06 19.37
C SER A 407 -9.21 17.95 20.71
N GLY A 408 -8.95 16.89 21.47
CA GLY A 408 -9.62 16.63 22.76
C GLY A 408 -10.97 15.91 22.62
N GLY A 409 -11.12 15.07 21.58
CA GLY A 409 -12.33 14.32 21.30
C GLY A 409 -13.36 15.08 20.47
N ILE A 410 -14.53 14.45 20.22
CA ILE A 410 -15.57 14.95 19.30
C ILE A 410 -16.25 16.25 19.76
N ASP A 411 -16.17 16.59 21.03
CA ASP A 411 -16.67 17.82 21.63
C ASP A 411 -15.52 18.82 21.93
N GLY A 412 -14.31 18.55 21.45
CA GLY A 412 -13.13 19.37 21.66
C GLY A 412 -13.03 20.59 20.76
N GLU A 413 -11.84 21.15 20.62
CA GLU A 413 -11.57 22.32 19.79
C GLU A 413 -11.53 21.94 18.30
N ILE A 414 -12.24 22.69 17.45
CA ILE A 414 -12.17 22.55 15.99
C ILE A 414 -10.86 23.16 15.51
N LEU A 415 -9.99 22.33 14.95
CA LEU A 415 -8.69 22.74 14.42
C LEU A 415 -8.75 23.19 12.95
N ASN A 416 -9.56 22.53 12.14
CA ASN A 416 -9.82 22.90 10.75
C ASN A 416 -11.08 22.25 10.19
N GLU A 417 -11.53 22.77 9.04
CA GLU A 417 -12.66 22.24 8.27
C GLU A 417 -12.27 22.10 6.80
N ARG A 418 -12.80 21.07 6.12
CA ARG A 418 -12.64 20.89 4.67
C ARG A 418 -13.70 19.93 4.11
N VAL A 419 -13.99 20.04 2.81
CA VAL A 419 -14.85 19.09 2.10
C VAL A 419 -13.99 17.95 1.57
N ILE A 420 -14.38 16.71 1.87
CA ILE A 420 -13.68 15.50 1.43
C ILE A 420 -14.66 14.57 0.70
N PRO A 421 -14.37 14.22 -0.57
CA PRO A 421 -15.23 13.36 -1.38
C PRO A 421 -14.88 11.86 -1.26
N ARG A 422 -14.43 11.42 -0.08
CA ARG A 422 -13.95 10.03 0.16
C ARG A 422 -14.52 9.50 1.45
N GLY A 423 -14.79 8.19 1.48
CA GLY A 423 -15.23 7.48 2.68
C GLY A 423 -14.09 7.07 3.61
N MET A 424 -12.86 6.96 3.09
CA MET A 424 -11.67 6.64 3.88
C MET A 424 -10.92 7.91 4.26
N VAL A 425 -10.70 8.11 5.56
CA VAL A 425 -9.93 9.23 6.10
C VAL A 425 -8.90 8.73 7.10
N MET A 426 -7.65 9.09 6.89
CA MET A 426 -6.56 8.93 7.85
C MET A 426 -6.20 10.30 8.43
N LEU A 427 -6.36 10.47 9.73
CA LEU A 427 -5.75 11.58 10.47
C LEU A 427 -4.29 11.20 10.62
N ALA A 428 -3.39 12.05 10.17
CA ALA A 428 -1.95 11.79 10.06
C ALA A 428 -1.45 10.59 10.89
N ALA A 429 -0.68 9.71 10.27
CA ALA A 429 -0.13 8.52 10.90
C ALA A 429 0.86 8.89 12.00
N MET A 430 0.39 9.50 13.12
CA MET A 430 1.30 9.83 14.23
C MET A 430 0.58 10.10 15.54
N ALA A 431 1.15 9.57 16.60
CA ALA A 431 0.87 9.94 17.98
C ALA A 431 1.00 11.46 18.27
N ALA A 432 1.65 12.22 17.40
CA ALA A 432 1.87 13.66 17.54
C ALA A 432 0.84 14.54 16.80
N SER A 433 -0.13 13.97 16.06
CA SER A 433 -1.19 14.78 15.47
C SER A 433 -2.13 15.28 16.57
N PRO A 434 -2.36 16.61 16.69
CA PRO A 434 -3.33 17.14 17.63
C PRO A 434 -4.77 16.73 17.28
N GLN A 435 -5.00 16.24 16.07
CA GLN A 435 -6.30 15.76 15.61
C GLN A 435 -6.55 14.34 16.14
N ASP A 436 -7.57 14.16 16.94
CA ASP A 436 -7.94 12.88 17.54
C ASP A 436 -9.40 12.48 17.29
N ALA A 437 -10.21 13.41 16.77
CA ALA A 437 -11.58 13.14 16.36
C ALA A 437 -11.97 13.90 15.09
N LEU A 438 -13.00 13.42 14.42
CA LEU A 438 -13.64 14.13 13.30
C LEU A 438 -15.15 13.93 13.27
N ARG A 439 -15.84 14.91 12.69
CA ARG A 439 -17.25 14.85 12.33
C ARG A 439 -17.37 15.14 10.84
N ALA A 440 -18.00 14.24 10.07
CA ALA A 440 -18.37 14.49 8.69
C ALA A 440 -19.87 14.69 8.59
N GLN A 441 -20.32 15.75 7.91
CA GLN A 441 -21.73 16.10 7.74
C GLN A 441 -22.03 16.52 6.31
N GLY A 442 -23.24 16.23 5.86
CA GLY A 442 -23.74 16.60 4.55
C GLY A 442 -24.95 15.80 4.14
N TYR A 443 -25.10 15.60 2.86
CA TYR A 443 -26.25 14.92 2.28
C TYR A 443 -25.81 13.82 1.32
N PHE A 444 -26.54 12.72 1.39
CA PHE A 444 -26.51 11.64 0.39
C PHE A 444 -27.78 11.70 -0.45
N LYS A 445 -27.64 11.70 -1.77
CA LYS A 445 -28.76 11.63 -2.71
C LYS A 445 -28.96 10.20 -3.16
N ALA A 446 -30.09 9.59 -2.82
CA ALA A 446 -30.43 8.26 -3.29
C ALA A 446 -30.81 8.31 -4.79
N GLU A 447 -30.18 7.49 -5.61
CA GLU A 447 -30.53 7.33 -7.03
C GLU A 447 -31.65 6.31 -7.24
N GLU A 448 -31.75 5.34 -6.34
CA GLU A 448 -32.70 4.24 -6.40
C GLU A 448 -33.56 4.19 -5.12
N SER A 449 -34.81 3.72 -5.26
CA SER A 449 -35.68 3.47 -4.10
C SER A 449 -35.44 2.06 -3.56
N GLY A 450 -35.36 1.93 -2.24
CA GLY A 450 -35.20 0.65 -1.55
C GLY A 450 -34.26 0.75 -0.37
N THR A 451 -33.88 -0.40 0.15
CA THR A 451 -33.01 -0.52 1.32
C THR A 451 -31.56 -0.18 0.96
N HIS A 452 -31.03 0.87 1.59
CA HIS A 452 -29.61 1.23 1.51
C HIS A 452 -28.90 0.77 2.78
N THR A 453 -27.73 0.14 2.60
CA THR A 453 -26.89 -0.33 3.70
C THR A 453 -25.73 0.64 3.95
N PHE A 454 -25.60 1.09 5.20
CA PHE A 454 -24.50 1.91 5.67
C PHE A 454 -23.52 1.05 6.46
N GLY A 455 -22.23 1.24 6.22
CA GLY A 455 -21.16 0.56 6.95
C GLY A 455 -20.13 1.54 7.48
N ILE A 456 -19.60 1.29 8.69
CA ILE A 456 -18.50 2.05 9.27
C ILE A 456 -17.55 1.18 10.07
N LEU A 457 -16.26 1.43 9.92
CA LEU A 457 -15.19 0.86 10.72
C LEU A 457 -14.11 1.90 11.02
N ALA A 458 -13.40 1.76 12.12
CA ALA A 458 -12.41 2.75 12.54
C ALA A 458 -11.36 2.17 13.50
N THR A 459 -10.23 2.84 13.62
CA THR A 459 -9.21 2.57 14.66
C THR A 459 -9.57 3.16 16.03
N GLY A 460 -10.84 3.33 16.30
CA GLY A 460 -11.41 3.88 17.52
C GLY A 460 -12.92 3.75 17.50
N LYS A 461 -13.61 4.69 18.15
CA LYS A 461 -15.07 4.74 18.18
C LYS A 461 -15.61 5.43 16.94
N SER A 462 -16.67 4.89 16.34
CA SER A 462 -17.31 5.52 15.17
C SER A 462 -18.79 5.21 15.08
N ARG A 463 -19.57 6.10 14.44
CA ARG A 463 -21.00 5.93 14.28
C ARG A 463 -21.56 6.75 13.11
N ILE A 464 -22.66 6.28 12.53
CA ILE A 464 -23.38 6.95 11.44
C ILE A 464 -24.80 7.28 11.87
N TYR A 465 -25.22 8.50 11.58
CA TYR A 465 -26.60 8.94 11.66
C TYR A 465 -27.13 9.28 10.27
N VAL A 466 -28.38 8.94 10.01
CA VAL A 466 -29.15 9.35 8.83
C VAL A 466 -30.44 9.99 9.32
N ASP A 467 -30.71 11.24 8.91
CA ASP A 467 -31.83 12.05 9.39
C ASP A 467 -31.95 12.02 10.92
N ASP A 468 -30.80 12.25 11.60
CA ASP A 468 -30.61 12.24 13.06
C ASP A 468 -30.89 10.90 13.76
N LYS A 469 -31.18 9.83 13.02
CA LYS A 469 -31.32 8.47 13.57
C LYS A 469 -30.00 7.75 13.54
N LEU A 470 -29.58 7.12 14.64
CA LEU A 470 -28.43 6.25 14.71
C LEU A 470 -28.68 5.01 13.84
N VAL A 471 -27.83 4.81 12.82
CA VAL A 471 -27.95 3.72 11.84
C VAL A 471 -26.87 2.66 12.03
N ALA A 472 -25.61 3.07 12.20
CA ALA A 472 -24.51 2.16 12.48
C ALA A 472 -23.75 2.61 13.73
N ASP A 473 -23.57 1.71 14.70
CA ASP A 473 -22.96 2.00 16.00
C ASP A 473 -21.73 1.13 16.25
N ASN A 474 -20.57 1.74 16.13
CA ASN A 474 -19.29 1.22 16.56
C ASN A 474 -18.67 2.12 17.64
N TRP A 475 -19.52 2.89 18.31
CA TRP A 475 -19.15 3.80 19.39
C TRP A 475 -19.30 3.18 20.77
N THR A 476 -20.42 2.50 20.96
CA THR A 476 -20.81 1.95 22.27
C THR A 476 -19.98 0.73 22.66
N ASN A 477 -19.71 -0.16 21.70
CA ASN A 477 -18.94 -1.38 21.92
C ASN A 477 -18.12 -1.76 20.66
N PRO A 478 -17.01 -1.06 20.37
CA PRO A 478 -16.17 -1.39 19.23
C PRO A 478 -15.54 -2.77 19.42
N VAL A 479 -15.71 -3.65 18.43
CA VAL A 479 -15.12 -4.98 18.40
C VAL A 479 -13.91 -4.93 17.48
N ALA A 480 -12.75 -5.46 17.92
CA ALA A 480 -11.55 -5.52 17.09
C ALA A 480 -11.79 -6.31 15.80
N GLY A 481 -11.25 -5.81 14.69
CA GLY A 481 -11.37 -6.38 13.36
C GLY A 481 -10.04 -6.36 12.61
N GLU A 482 -10.09 -6.69 11.33
CA GLU A 482 -8.91 -6.90 10.50
C GLU A 482 -8.62 -5.72 9.56
N ALA A 483 -9.58 -4.81 9.37
CA ALA A 483 -9.42 -3.69 8.46
C ALA A 483 -8.35 -2.69 8.91
N ILE A 484 -7.90 -1.84 8.00
CA ILE A 484 -6.91 -0.78 8.23
C ILE A 484 -5.66 -1.35 8.94
N PHE A 485 -4.95 -2.23 8.24
CA PHE A 485 -3.72 -2.88 8.72
C PHE A 485 -3.90 -3.74 9.98
N GLY A 486 -5.11 -4.30 10.20
CA GLY A 486 -5.42 -5.09 11.39
C GLY A 486 -5.66 -4.26 12.65
N MET A 487 -5.85 -2.93 12.53
CA MET A 487 -6.00 -2.02 13.66
C MET A 487 -7.40 -1.45 13.84
N ALA A 488 -8.30 -1.65 12.88
CA ALA A 488 -9.66 -1.14 12.97
C ALA A 488 -10.61 -2.12 13.67
N SER A 489 -11.81 -1.61 13.96
CA SER A 489 -12.93 -2.43 14.41
C SER A 489 -13.49 -3.30 13.27
N THR A 490 -14.31 -4.29 13.61
CA THR A 490 -15.27 -4.89 12.68
C THR A 490 -16.21 -3.81 12.15
N GLU A 491 -16.73 -4.00 10.93
CA GLU A 491 -17.68 -3.04 10.36
C GLU A 491 -19.04 -3.11 11.05
N ALA A 492 -19.48 -2.00 11.62
CA ALA A 492 -20.86 -1.83 12.07
C ALA A 492 -21.74 -1.46 10.88
N ARG A 493 -22.86 -2.16 10.70
CA ARG A 493 -23.79 -1.97 9.58
C ARG A 493 -25.19 -1.60 10.07
N GLY A 494 -25.92 -0.85 9.23
CA GLY A 494 -27.32 -0.55 9.43
C GLY A 494 -28.03 -0.22 8.13
N GLU A 495 -29.33 -0.35 8.10
CA GLU A 495 -30.15 -0.23 6.89
C GLU A 495 -31.15 0.91 7.02
N VAL A 496 -31.39 1.61 5.89
CA VAL A 496 -32.34 2.71 5.77
C VAL A 496 -33.13 2.55 4.47
N GLU A 497 -34.46 2.59 4.56
CA GLU A 497 -35.34 2.69 3.38
C GLU A 497 -35.27 4.11 2.81
N MET A 498 -34.91 4.22 1.55
CA MET A 498 -34.74 5.49 0.83
C MET A 498 -35.57 5.56 -0.44
N GLN A 499 -35.87 6.77 -0.89
CA GLN A 499 -36.61 7.03 -2.12
C GLN A 499 -35.70 7.69 -3.15
N ALA A 500 -35.78 7.23 -4.39
CA ALA A 500 -35.01 7.79 -5.50
C ALA A 500 -35.24 9.30 -5.67
N GLY A 501 -34.14 10.03 -5.86
CA GLY A 501 -34.14 11.49 -6.03
C GLY A 501 -34.13 12.31 -4.73
N GLU A 502 -34.44 11.71 -3.59
CA GLU A 502 -34.44 12.38 -2.29
C GLU A 502 -33.04 12.53 -1.68
N ASN A 503 -32.87 13.57 -0.86
CA ASN A 503 -31.63 13.82 -0.14
C ASN A 503 -31.81 13.51 1.35
N TYR A 504 -30.91 12.72 1.89
CA TYR A 504 -30.89 12.32 3.30
C TYR A 504 -29.70 12.95 3.98
N SER A 505 -29.93 13.54 5.16
CA SER A 505 -28.81 14.08 5.94
C SER A 505 -27.94 12.94 6.49
N VAL A 506 -26.63 13.04 6.33
CA VAL A 506 -25.67 12.05 6.84
C VAL A 506 -24.72 12.76 7.80
N LYS A 507 -24.58 12.20 9.00
CA LYS A 507 -23.60 12.63 9.99
C LYS A 507 -22.80 11.42 10.46
N ILE A 508 -21.48 11.54 10.38
CA ILE A 508 -20.52 10.50 10.75
C ILE A 508 -19.62 11.07 11.83
N GLU A 509 -19.41 10.35 12.89
CA GLU A 509 -18.53 10.74 13.99
C GLU A 509 -17.49 9.65 14.22
N PHE A 510 -16.25 10.09 14.45
CA PHE A 510 -15.11 9.25 14.78
C PHE A 510 -14.29 9.89 15.89
N GLU A 511 -13.88 9.07 16.86
CA GLU A 511 -12.95 9.43 17.92
C GLU A 511 -11.90 8.33 18.06
N SER A 512 -10.63 8.70 17.86
CA SER A 512 -9.53 7.74 17.91
C SER A 512 -9.28 7.26 19.33
N ASN A 513 -8.77 6.05 19.47
CA ASN A 513 -8.10 5.65 20.70
C ASN A 513 -6.83 6.50 20.85
N THR A 514 -6.64 7.12 22.03
CA THR A 514 -5.49 8.00 22.30
C THR A 514 -4.14 7.27 22.20
N GLU A 515 -4.13 5.95 22.34
CA GLU A 515 -2.94 5.10 22.23
C GLU A 515 -2.72 4.55 20.81
N ALA A 516 -3.64 4.81 19.87
CA ALA A 516 -3.53 4.28 18.52
C ALA A 516 -2.39 4.96 17.74
N THR A 517 -1.51 4.16 17.17
CA THR A 517 -0.45 4.62 16.26
C THR A 517 -1.00 5.11 14.93
N LEU A 518 -2.16 4.60 14.53
CA LEU A 518 -2.89 5.00 13.32
C LEU A 518 -4.29 5.48 13.70
N LYS A 519 -4.68 6.65 13.25
CA LYS A 519 -5.99 7.25 13.45
C LYS A 519 -6.72 7.30 12.12
N ALA A 520 -7.65 6.38 11.91
CA ALA A 520 -8.35 6.26 10.62
C ALA A 520 -9.78 5.75 10.77
N MET A 521 -10.62 6.15 9.84
CA MET A 521 -11.96 5.57 9.67
C MET A 521 -12.29 5.36 8.21
N ARG A 522 -13.17 4.41 7.93
CA ARG A 522 -13.79 4.17 6.63
C ARG A 522 -15.30 4.04 6.82
N TYR A 523 -16.07 4.69 5.94
CA TYR A 523 -17.51 4.44 5.82
C TYR A 523 -17.89 4.17 4.38
N GLY A 524 -19.00 3.47 4.22
CA GLY A 524 -19.57 3.15 2.92
C GLY A 524 -21.09 3.26 2.91
N ILE A 525 -21.66 3.36 1.71
CA ILE A 525 -23.11 3.35 1.47
C ILE A 525 -23.35 2.51 0.22
N LEU A 526 -24.11 1.42 0.39
CA LEU A 526 -24.49 0.51 -0.69
C LEU A 526 -25.99 0.68 -0.96
N GLY A 527 -26.34 1.04 -2.19
CA GLY A 527 -27.74 1.10 -2.65
C GLY A 527 -28.34 -0.29 -2.87
N PRO A 528 -29.66 -0.38 -3.10
CA PRO A 528 -30.31 -1.61 -3.46
C PRO A 528 -29.80 -2.14 -4.80
N ASP A 529 -29.59 -3.47 -4.90
CA ASP A 529 -29.18 -4.14 -6.15
C ASP A 529 -30.40 -4.49 -7.00
N VAL A 530 -31.02 -3.47 -7.60
CA VAL A 530 -32.32 -3.63 -8.27
C VAL A 530 -32.19 -4.16 -9.70
N GLU A 531 -31.06 -3.94 -10.39
CA GLU A 531 -30.98 -4.20 -11.83
C GLU A 531 -29.69 -4.92 -12.31
N ASP A 532 -28.70 -5.16 -11.48
CA ASP A 532 -27.36 -5.62 -11.94
C ASP A 532 -26.90 -6.97 -11.34
N GLY A 533 -27.84 -7.76 -10.83
CA GLY A 533 -27.58 -9.03 -10.17
C GLY A 533 -27.50 -10.24 -11.12
N MET A 534 -27.48 -11.43 -10.51
CA MET A 534 -27.35 -12.74 -11.17
C MET A 534 -28.35 -12.93 -12.32
N THR A 535 -29.62 -12.56 -12.13
CA THR A 535 -30.67 -12.73 -13.14
C THR A 535 -30.36 -11.94 -14.43
N ARG A 536 -29.90 -10.70 -14.30
CA ARG A 536 -29.51 -9.91 -15.46
C ARG A 536 -28.29 -10.50 -16.16
N ALA A 537 -27.30 -10.93 -15.39
CA ALA A 537 -26.09 -11.56 -15.93
C ALA A 537 -26.42 -12.79 -16.78
N LEU A 538 -27.28 -13.67 -16.27
CA LEU A 538 -27.73 -14.88 -17.00
C LEU A 538 -28.55 -14.57 -18.24
N ASN A 539 -29.43 -13.56 -18.18
CA ASN A 539 -30.18 -13.11 -19.36
C ASN A 539 -29.23 -12.60 -20.45
N LEU A 540 -28.29 -11.73 -20.12
CA LEU A 540 -27.28 -11.22 -21.06
C LEU A 540 -26.42 -12.36 -21.64
N ALA A 541 -25.98 -13.30 -20.80
CA ALA A 541 -25.19 -14.44 -21.25
C ALA A 541 -25.97 -15.30 -22.27
N SER A 542 -27.28 -15.49 -22.05
CA SER A 542 -28.12 -16.29 -22.94
C SER A 542 -28.38 -15.63 -24.31
N GLU A 543 -28.28 -14.31 -24.41
CA GLU A 543 -28.51 -13.52 -25.62
C GLU A 543 -27.23 -13.19 -26.38
N ALA A 544 -26.06 -13.40 -25.79
CA ALA A 544 -24.76 -13.06 -26.37
C ALA A 544 -24.20 -14.17 -27.26
N ASP A 545 -23.42 -13.80 -28.27
CA ASP A 545 -22.66 -14.74 -29.11
C ASP A 545 -21.43 -15.28 -28.36
N ALA A 546 -20.88 -14.48 -27.44
CA ALA A 546 -19.80 -14.85 -26.55
C ALA A 546 -19.90 -14.12 -25.20
N VAL A 547 -19.39 -14.76 -24.16
CA VAL A 547 -19.33 -14.20 -22.80
C VAL A 547 -17.88 -14.04 -22.37
N ILE A 548 -17.54 -12.89 -21.86
CA ILE A 548 -16.28 -12.60 -21.16
C ILE A 548 -16.62 -12.41 -19.69
N LEU A 549 -16.23 -13.39 -18.86
CA LEU A 549 -16.48 -13.36 -17.43
C LEU A 549 -15.23 -12.83 -16.71
N VAL A 550 -15.34 -11.68 -16.04
CA VAL A 550 -14.25 -11.02 -15.32
C VAL A 550 -14.48 -11.20 -13.82
N VAL A 551 -13.75 -12.13 -13.23
CA VAL A 551 -13.84 -12.50 -11.81
C VAL A 551 -12.49 -12.31 -11.12
N GLY A 552 -12.50 -12.18 -9.81
CA GLY A 552 -11.28 -12.00 -9.03
C GLY A 552 -11.54 -11.48 -7.63
N THR A 553 -10.46 -11.05 -7.01
CA THR A 553 -10.47 -10.39 -5.71
C THR A 553 -10.51 -8.86 -5.87
N ASN A 554 -10.52 -8.15 -4.76
CA ASN A 554 -10.35 -6.71 -4.69
C ASN A 554 -9.49 -6.34 -3.48
N ASP A 555 -9.30 -5.05 -3.24
CA ASP A 555 -8.51 -4.49 -2.16
C ASP A 555 -9.09 -4.71 -0.74
N ASP A 556 -10.31 -5.19 -0.61
CA ASP A 556 -10.86 -5.66 0.67
C ASP A 556 -10.34 -7.07 1.04
N TRP A 557 -9.95 -7.87 0.06
CA TRP A 557 -9.54 -9.26 0.21
C TRP A 557 -8.03 -9.48 0.07
N GLU A 558 -7.39 -8.79 -0.88
CA GLU A 558 -5.94 -8.79 -1.04
C GLU A 558 -5.40 -7.42 -0.62
N THR A 559 -4.90 -7.35 0.58
CA THR A 559 -4.47 -6.11 1.23
C THR A 559 -3.38 -6.36 2.24
N GLU A 560 -2.57 -5.36 2.46
CA GLU A 560 -1.62 -5.33 3.57
C GLU A 560 -2.35 -5.37 4.92
N GLY A 561 -1.83 -6.16 5.85
CA GLY A 561 -2.32 -6.32 7.22
C GLY A 561 -3.37 -7.42 7.40
N ASN A 562 -3.75 -8.14 6.33
CA ASN A 562 -4.73 -9.21 6.40
C ASN A 562 -4.50 -10.29 5.35
N ASP A 563 -4.55 -11.57 5.75
CA ASP A 563 -4.55 -12.73 4.86
C ASP A 563 -5.99 -13.16 4.55
N ARG A 564 -6.19 -13.81 3.40
CA ARG A 564 -7.49 -14.38 3.04
C ARG A 564 -7.74 -15.65 3.85
N GLU A 565 -9.01 -15.90 4.16
CA GLU A 565 -9.41 -17.12 4.89
C GLU A 565 -9.46 -18.37 3.99
N ALA A 566 -9.68 -18.19 2.68
CA ALA A 566 -9.88 -19.28 1.73
C ALA A 566 -9.39 -18.93 0.33
N LEU A 567 -9.16 -19.98 -0.49
CA LEU A 567 -8.84 -19.87 -1.92
C LEU A 567 -10.06 -19.52 -2.78
N ALA A 568 -11.27 -19.82 -2.30
CA ALA A 568 -12.50 -19.52 -3.03
C ALA A 568 -12.56 -18.05 -3.44
N LEU A 569 -13.13 -17.78 -4.61
CA LEU A 569 -13.43 -16.42 -5.03
C LEU A 569 -14.44 -15.79 -4.06
N PRO A 570 -14.25 -14.51 -3.71
CA PRO A 570 -15.15 -13.82 -2.78
C PRO A 570 -16.57 -13.69 -3.31
N GLY A 571 -17.54 -13.67 -2.39
CA GLY A 571 -18.95 -13.50 -2.71
C GLY A 571 -19.52 -14.70 -3.49
N GLU A 572 -20.45 -14.42 -4.38
CA GLU A 572 -21.15 -15.45 -5.17
C GLU A 572 -20.52 -15.74 -6.54
N GLN A 573 -19.24 -15.37 -6.74
CA GLN A 573 -18.56 -15.53 -8.03
C GLN A 573 -18.52 -16.99 -8.50
N ASN A 574 -18.34 -17.96 -7.59
CA ASN A 574 -18.35 -19.38 -7.97
C ASN A 574 -19.73 -19.79 -8.52
N ALA A 575 -20.80 -19.33 -7.90
CA ALA A 575 -22.17 -19.58 -8.39
C ALA A 575 -22.42 -18.89 -9.75
N LEU A 576 -21.85 -17.68 -9.95
CA LEU A 576 -21.93 -16.98 -11.23
C LEU A 576 -21.18 -17.71 -12.35
N ILE A 577 -20.02 -18.33 -12.04
CA ILE A 577 -19.26 -19.12 -13.01
C ILE A 577 -20.00 -20.41 -13.38
N GLU A 578 -20.63 -21.06 -12.40
CA GLU A 578 -21.34 -22.31 -12.60
C GLU A 578 -22.66 -22.14 -13.39
N ALA A 579 -23.32 -21.02 -13.23
CA ALA A 579 -24.61 -20.72 -13.87
C ALA A 579 -24.46 -20.29 -15.33
#